data_58ed46deb34a562a7963ff57bba3b631
#
_entry.id   58ed46deb34a562a7963ff57bba3b631
#
_cell.length_a   1.000
_cell.length_b   1.000
_cell.length_c   1.000
_cell.angle_alpha   90.00
_cell.angle_beta   90.00
_cell.angle_gamma   90.00
#
_symmetry.space_group_name_H-M   'P 1'
#
loop_
_entity.id
_entity.type
_entity.pdbx_description
1 polymer ?
#
loop_
_entity_poly.entity_id
_entity_poly.type
_entity_poly.pdbx_seq_one_letter_code
_entity_poly.pdbx_strand_id
1 'polypeptide(L)'
;ELSFVKREDIMALTEKLLIDLVQNLYPNKQIQQIPFPHILYKEAIEKYNSDRPDIRRDKNSPNLLAFCWVIIPPFFERTNTSDNQNTVGEWTFTHNPFSAPIIEHMSWLMNKKNIADIIADQYDITLNGQEIGGGSIRNHQPEALRQVLRIIGHNDENINEDFGHMLRALASGTPPHGGIALGFDRLLMLLENEPNIREVIAFPKTGEGKDLMMKSPSRISNKQLDELKIKFKV
;
A
#
# COMPACT_ATOMS: atom_id res chain seq x y z
N GLU A 1 -0.72 -12.73 5.33
CA GLU A 1 -1.91 -13.19 4.58
C GLU A 1 -2.66 -14.23 5.40
N LEU A 2 -3.99 -14.13 5.43
CA LEU A 2 -4.91 -15.04 6.10
C LEU A 2 -6.03 -15.43 5.13
N SER A 3 -6.44 -16.70 5.15
CA SER A 3 -7.55 -17.19 4.34
C SER A 3 -8.86 -17.19 5.13
N PHE A 4 -9.98 -17.00 4.43
CA PHE A 4 -11.34 -17.02 5.00
C PHE A 4 -11.58 -15.96 6.08
N VAL A 5 -10.99 -14.78 5.90
CA VAL A 5 -11.09 -13.63 6.82
C VAL A 5 -11.77 -12.45 6.18
N LYS A 6 -12.27 -11.56 7.04
CA LYS A 6 -12.73 -10.22 6.69
C LYS A 6 -11.67 -9.19 7.11
N ARG A 7 -11.81 -7.97 6.61
CA ARG A 7 -10.97 -6.83 6.98
C ARG A 7 -10.82 -6.67 8.50
N GLU A 8 -11.92 -6.77 9.21
CA GLU A 8 -11.97 -6.60 10.67
C GLU A 8 -11.11 -7.63 11.42
N ASP A 9 -11.01 -8.85 10.91
CA ASP A 9 -10.19 -9.91 11.52
C ASP A 9 -8.69 -9.57 11.43
N ILE A 10 -8.26 -9.04 10.28
CA ILE A 10 -6.86 -8.65 10.06
C ILE A 10 -6.52 -7.41 10.87
N MET A 11 -7.43 -6.43 10.89
CA MET A 11 -7.25 -5.21 11.68
C MET A 11 -7.13 -5.53 13.16
N ALA A 12 -8.01 -6.39 13.70
CA ALA A 12 -7.97 -6.80 15.11
C ALA A 12 -6.68 -7.54 15.49
N LEU A 13 -6.20 -8.44 14.61
CA LEU A 13 -4.93 -9.15 14.82
C LEU A 13 -3.75 -8.18 14.82
N THR A 14 -3.72 -7.25 13.87
CA THR A 14 -2.66 -6.24 13.75
C THR A 14 -2.66 -5.28 14.93
N GLU A 15 -3.85 -4.83 15.35
CA GLU A 15 -4.01 -3.97 16.52
C GLU A 15 -3.47 -4.64 17.78
N LYS A 16 -3.83 -5.90 18.01
CA LYS A 16 -3.30 -6.68 19.13
C LYS A 16 -1.78 -6.77 19.08
N LEU A 17 -1.20 -7.09 17.93
CA LEU A 17 0.25 -7.16 17.74
C LEU A 17 0.93 -5.84 18.13
N LEU A 18 0.41 -4.71 17.63
CA LEU A 18 1.00 -3.39 17.89
C LEU A 18 0.85 -2.96 19.35
N ILE A 19 -0.29 -3.26 19.98
CA ILE A 19 -0.50 -3.00 21.41
C ILE A 19 0.49 -3.82 22.23
N ASP A 20 0.59 -5.13 21.99
CA ASP A 20 1.51 -6.03 22.70
C ASP A 20 2.97 -5.58 22.50
N LEU A 21 3.36 -5.18 21.30
CA LEU A 21 4.70 -4.67 21.00
C LEU A 21 5.01 -3.41 21.80
N VAL A 22 4.13 -2.41 21.77
CA VAL A 22 4.35 -1.15 22.49
C VAL A 22 4.40 -1.40 23.99
N GLN A 23 3.47 -2.15 24.54
CA GLN A 23 3.40 -2.39 25.99
C GLN A 23 4.62 -3.15 26.55
N ASN A 24 5.17 -4.09 25.77
CA ASN A 24 6.28 -4.92 26.22
C ASN A 24 7.66 -4.30 25.94
N LEU A 25 7.83 -3.61 24.82
CA LEU A 25 9.13 -3.09 24.40
C LEU A 25 9.31 -1.59 24.65
N TYR A 26 8.21 -0.84 24.74
CA TYR A 26 8.22 0.62 24.91
C TYR A 26 7.34 1.08 26.07
N PRO A 27 7.59 0.63 27.32
CA PRO A 27 6.73 0.91 28.48
C PRO A 27 6.58 2.39 28.81
N ASN A 28 7.50 3.24 28.32
CA ASN A 28 7.47 4.69 28.48
C ASN A 28 6.59 5.41 27.45
N LYS A 29 6.14 4.70 26.40
CA LYS A 29 5.24 5.25 25.38
C LYS A 29 3.78 5.02 25.80
N GLN A 30 2.92 5.94 25.40
CA GLN A 30 1.49 5.88 25.70
C GLN A 30 0.68 5.79 24.42
N ILE A 31 -0.07 4.71 24.24
CA ILE A 31 -1.07 4.61 23.19
C ILE A 31 -2.25 5.52 23.54
N GLN A 32 -2.59 6.43 22.66
CA GLN A 32 -3.60 7.47 22.90
C GLN A 32 -5.00 6.89 23.14
N GLN A 33 -5.36 5.87 22.36
CA GLN A 33 -6.69 5.25 22.40
C GLN A 33 -6.63 3.79 21.99
N ILE A 34 -7.35 2.94 22.71
CA ILE A 34 -7.61 1.53 22.41
C ILE A 34 -9.12 1.30 22.60
N PRO A 35 -9.82 0.68 21.63
CA PRO A 35 -9.36 0.27 20.30
C PRO A 35 -8.94 1.46 19.43
N PHE A 36 -8.11 1.20 18.40
CA PHE A 36 -7.67 2.25 17.47
C PHE A 36 -8.86 2.83 16.70
N PRO A 37 -8.96 4.18 16.56
CA PRO A 37 -10.05 4.79 15.80
C PRO A 37 -10.05 4.35 14.34
N HIS A 38 -11.24 4.17 13.77
CA HIS A 38 -11.45 3.97 12.34
C HIS A 38 -11.94 5.27 11.72
N ILE A 39 -11.28 5.71 10.67
CA ILE A 39 -11.59 6.94 9.93
C ILE A 39 -11.83 6.52 8.47
N LEU A 40 -12.96 6.94 7.90
CA LEU A 40 -13.20 6.74 6.49
C LEU A 40 -12.20 7.56 5.67
N TYR A 41 -11.70 7.02 4.55
CA TYR A 41 -10.77 7.74 3.68
C TYR A 41 -11.29 9.15 3.33
N LYS A 42 -12.57 9.25 2.94
CA LYS A 42 -13.21 10.53 2.64
C LYS A 42 -13.15 11.51 3.82
N GLU A 43 -13.44 11.04 5.03
CA GLU A 43 -13.37 11.83 6.24
C GLU A 43 -11.92 12.28 6.54
N ALA A 44 -10.94 11.40 6.32
CA ALA A 44 -9.53 11.72 6.50
C ALA A 44 -9.11 12.87 5.57
N ILE A 45 -9.48 12.80 4.31
CA ILE A 45 -9.20 13.87 3.33
C ILE A 45 -9.93 15.17 3.69
N GLU A 46 -11.21 15.12 4.01
CA GLU A 46 -12.02 16.32 4.32
C GLU A 46 -11.54 17.03 5.59
N LYS A 47 -11.17 16.29 6.63
CA LYS A 47 -10.86 16.83 7.95
C LYS A 47 -9.38 17.12 8.17
N TYR A 48 -8.50 16.32 7.59
CA TYR A 48 -7.06 16.40 7.81
C TYR A 48 -6.27 16.75 6.55
N ASN A 49 -6.94 16.84 5.39
CA ASN A 49 -6.31 17.01 4.07
C ASN A 49 -5.21 16.00 3.79
N SER A 50 -5.40 14.77 4.27
CA SER A 50 -4.42 13.69 4.16
C SER A 50 -5.08 12.33 4.40
N ASP A 51 -4.62 11.33 3.70
CA ASP A 51 -4.89 9.90 3.92
C ASP A 51 -4.08 9.31 5.10
N ARG A 52 -3.19 10.12 5.69
CA ARG A 52 -2.35 9.78 6.85
C ARG A 52 -2.55 10.81 7.97
N PRO A 53 -3.73 10.82 8.61
CA PRO A 53 -4.05 11.85 9.59
C PRO A 53 -3.18 11.74 10.86
N ASP A 54 -2.67 12.87 11.32
CA ASP A 54 -2.08 12.98 12.66
C ASP A 54 -3.18 13.38 13.64
N ILE A 55 -3.68 12.37 14.37
CA ILE A 55 -4.77 12.53 15.33
C ILE A 55 -4.29 12.74 16.78
N ARG A 56 -3.00 12.99 17.00
CA ARG A 56 -2.48 13.25 18.35
C ARG A 56 -3.17 14.45 18.97
N ARG A 57 -3.61 14.29 20.21
CA ARG A 57 -4.12 15.39 21.06
C ARG A 57 -3.01 16.34 21.50
N ASP A 58 -1.77 15.86 21.64
CA ASP A 58 -0.57 16.64 21.89
C ASP A 58 0.55 16.23 20.92
N LYS A 59 0.77 17.07 19.90
CA LYS A 59 1.79 16.82 18.87
C LYS A 59 3.23 17.05 19.36
N ASN A 60 3.40 17.67 20.51
CA ASN A 60 4.72 17.94 21.10
C ASN A 60 5.18 16.81 22.02
N SER A 61 4.28 15.90 22.42
CA SER A 61 4.64 14.77 23.26
C SER A 61 5.35 13.67 22.46
N PRO A 62 6.65 13.40 22.69
CA PRO A 62 7.38 12.35 21.99
C PRO A 62 6.96 10.94 22.39
N ASN A 63 6.25 10.82 23.53
CA ASN A 63 5.82 9.53 24.04
C ASN A 63 4.37 9.18 23.71
N LEU A 64 3.64 10.09 23.04
CA LEU A 64 2.26 9.84 22.67
C LEU A 64 2.17 9.16 21.29
N LEU A 65 1.59 7.97 21.26
CA LEU A 65 1.35 7.18 20.05
C LEU A 65 -0.13 7.20 19.71
N ALA A 66 -0.48 7.87 18.61
CA ALA A 66 -1.85 7.98 18.11
C ALA A 66 -2.00 7.15 16.84
N PHE A 67 -2.37 5.88 17.02
CA PHE A 67 -2.72 4.98 15.93
C PHE A 67 -4.13 5.29 15.43
N CYS A 68 -4.36 5.15 14.12
CA CYS A 68 -5.70 5.04 13.55
C CYS A 68 -5.71 4.22 12.26
N TRP A 69 -6.85 3.65 11.95
CA TRP A 69 -7.13 3.00 10.69
C TRP A 69 -7.77 4.01 9.72
N VAL A 70 -7.26 4.06 8.50
CA VAL A 70 -7.92 4.73 7.37
C VAL A 70 -8.43 3.66 6.43
N ILE A 71 -9.74 3.64 6.19
CA ILE A 71 -10.41 2.52 5.55
C ILE A 71 -11.21 2.93 4.33
N ILE A 72 -11.44 1.96 3.42
CA ILE A 72 -12.33 2.07 2.26
C ILE A 72 -12.06 3.28 1.34
N PRO A 73 -10.83 3.41 0.79
CA PRO A 73 -10.54 4.42 -0.20
C PRO A 73 -11.27 4.15 -1.53
N PRO A 74 -11.38 5.16 -2.42
CA PRO A 74 -11.76 4.92 -3.82
C PRO A 74 -10.83 3.87 -4.45
N PHE A 75 -11.40 3.01 -5.28
CA PHE A 75 -10.60 2.00 -5.98
C PHE A 75 -9.84 2.61 -7.15
N PHE A 76 -10.51 3.47 -7.92
CA PHE A 76 -9.99 4.09 -9.12
C PHE A 76 -9.97 5.61 -9.01
N GLU A 77 -9.01 6.21 -9.70
CA GLU A 77 -8.95 7.64 -9.94
C GLU A 77 -8.72 7.92 -11.43
N ARG A 78 -9.09 9.11 -11.89
CA ARG A 78 -8.83 9.52 -13.28
C ARG A 78 -7.36 9.85 -13.46
N THR A 79 -6.80 9.37 -14.55
CA THR A 79 -5.42 9.71 -14.94
C THR A 79 -5.37 11.17 -15.38
N ASN A 80 -4.49 11.96 -14.77
CA ASN A 80 -4.13 13.27 -15.29
C ASN A 80 -3.17 13.05 -16.45
N THR A 81 -3.60 13.35 -17.67
CA THR A 81 -2.83 13.17 -18.91
C THR A 81 -1.48 13.92 -18.95
N SER A 82 -1.21 14.79 -17.97
CA SER A 82 0.06 15.54 -17.85
C SER A 82 1.17 14.82 -17.10
N ASP A 83 0.88 13.83 -16.26
CA ASP A 83 1.85 13.33 -15.27
C ASP A 83 2.37 11.90 -15.48
N ASN A 84 1.76 11.11 -16.37
CA ASN A 84 2.17 9.70 -16.51
C ASN A 84 2.30 9.25 -17.97
N GLN A 85 3.54 9.19 -18.46
CA GLN A 85 3.89 8.62 -19.77
C GLN A 85 3.60 7.10 -19.89
N ASN A 86 3.19 6.44 -18.79
CA ASN A 86 2.98 4.98 -18.72
C ASN A 86 1.52 4.56 -18.49
N THR A 87 0.57 5.49 -18.38
CA THR A 87 -0.86 5.12 -18.22
C THR A 87 -1.53 4.99 -19.56
N VAL A 88 -2.05 3.79 -19.86
CA VAL A 88 -2.67 3.44 -21.14
C VAL A 88 -4.18 3.77 -21.16
N GLY A 89 -4.80 4.01 -19.99
CA GLY A 89 -6.25 4.19 -19.84
C GLY A 89 -6.68 5.53 -19.23
N GLU A 90 -7.99 5.78 -19.26
CA GLU A 90 -8.64 6.93 -18.60
C GLU A 90 -8.57 6.82 -17.04
N TRP A 91 -8.39 5.61 -16.53
CA TRP A 91 -8.42 5.27 -15.11
C TRP A 91 -7.12 4.63 -14.66
N THR A 92 -6.73 4.92 -13.43
CA THR A 92 -5.71 4.20 -12.68
C THR A 92 -6.25 3.79 -11.31
N PHE A 93 -5.52 2.96 -10.57
CA PHE A 93 -5.88 2.58 -9.20
C PHE A 93 -5.32 3.60 -8.21
N THR A 94 -6.02 3.82 -7.11
CA THR A 94 -5.58 4.76 -6.06
C THR A 94 -4.38 4.22 -5.28
N HIS A 95 -4.39 2.94 -4.88
CA HIS A 95 -3.29 2.31 -4.11
C HIS A 95 -2.68 1.11 -4.84
N ASN A 96 -3.47 0.07 -5.14
CA ASN A 96 -2.99 -1.08 -5.90
C ASN A 96 -4.16 -1.81 -6.61
N PRO A 97 -3.90 -2.50 -7.74
CA PRO A 97 -4.94 -3.16 -8.52
C PRO A 97 -5.38 -4.53 -7.97
N PHE A 98 -4.69 -5.06 -6.96
CA PHE A 98 -4.90 -6.42 -6.45
C PHE A 98 -5.87 -6.49 -5.28
N SER A 99 -6.37 -5.37 -4.79
CA SER A 99 -7.45 -5.28 -3.81
C SER A 99 -8.77 -5.74 -4.41
N ALA A 100 -9.65 -6.32 -3.59
CA ALA A 100 -11.04 -6.51 -3.99
C ALA A 100 -11.82 -5.20 -3.83
N PRO A 101 -12.84 -4.94 -4.64
CA PRO A 101 -13.86 -3.96 -4.28
C PRO A 101 -14.66 -4.48 -3.07
N ILE A 102 -15.31 -3.58 -2.34
CA ILE A 102 -16.32 -4.02 -1.38
C ILE A 102 -17.39 -4.85 -2.10
N ILE A 103 -18.00 -5.80 -1.40
CA ILE A 103 -18.88 -6.79 -2.03
C ILE A 103 -20.06 -6.15 -2.79
N GLU A 104 -20.58 -5.04 -2.28
CA GLU A 104 -21.68 -4.28 -2.88
C GLU A 104 -21.31 -3.69 -4.25
N HIS A 105 -20.03 -3.42 -4.49
CA HIS A 105 -19.53 -2.81 -5.73
C HIS A 105 -18.98 -3.83 -6.73
N MET A 106 -18.96 -5.12 -6.40
CA MET A 106 -18.47 -6.17 -7.32
C MET A 106 -19.24 -6.17 -8.65
N SER A 107 -20.56 -5.98 -8.60
CA SER A 107 -21.38 -5.90 -9.82
C SER A 107 -21.05 -4.68 -10.68
N TRP A 108 -20.67 -3.56 -10.08
CA TRP A 108 -20.24 -2.36 -10.80
C TRP A 108 -18.91 -2.60 -11.51
N LEU A 109 -17.94 -3.21 -10.81
CA LEU A 109 -16.67 -3.61 -11.39
C LEU A 109 -16.88 -4.50 -12.63
N MET A 110 -17.64 -5.58 -12.47
CA MET A 110 -17.84 -6.57 -13.55
C MET A 110 -18.54 -5.98 -14.77
N ASN A 111 -19.43 -5.02 -14.59
CA ASN A 111 -20.18 -4.37 -15.66
C ASN A 111 -19.59 -3.03 -16.13
N LYS A 112 -18.42 -2.62 -15.63
CA LYS A 112 -17.78 -1.32 -15.89
C LYS A 112 -18.72 -0.13 -15.65
N LYS A 113 -19.52 -0.19 -14.58
CA LYS A 113 -20.45 0.87 -14.20
C LYS A 113 -19.94 1.61 -12.97
N ASN A 114 -20.26 2.91 -12.89
CA ASN A 114 -19.94 3.75 -11.72
C ASN A 114 -18.46 3.61 -11.28
N ILE A 115 -17.52 3.55 -12.22
CA ILE A 115 -16.10 3.27 -11.96
C ILE A 115 -15.53 4.24 -10.92
N ALA A 116 -15.89 5.52 -10.99
CA ALA A 116 -15.46 6.54 -10.03
C ALA A 116 -15.92 6.29 -8.59
N ASP A 117 -17.03 5.56 -8.43
CA ASP A 117 -17.65 5.31 -7.12
C ASP A 117 -17.31 3.92 -6.56
N ILE A 118 -16.51 3.11 -7.29
CA ILE A 118 -16.07 1.82 -6.78
C ILE A 118 -15.10 2.03 -5.63
N ILE A 119 -15.39 1.39 -4.51
CA ILE A 119 -14.60 1.46 -3.27
C ILE A 119 -13.80 0.18 -3.12
N ALA A 120 -12.53 0.31 -2.77
CA ALA A 120 -11.66 -0.81 -2.43
C ALA A 120 -11.91 -1.30 -0.99
N ASP A 121 -11.89 -2.60 -0.77
CA ASP A 121 -11.88 -3.19 0.58
C ASP A 121 -10.45 -3.18 1.14
N GLN A 122 -9.94 -1.98 1.29
CA GLN A 122 -8.58 -1.65 1.71
C GLN A 122 -8.60 -0.92 3.05
N TYR A 123 -7.50 -1.05 3.76
CA TYR A 123 -7.27 -0.45 5.07
C TYR A 123 -5.79 -0.17 5.26
N ASP A 124 -5.48 1.03 5.73
CA ASP A 124 -4.14 1.45 6.08
C ASP A 124 -4.09 1.79 7.56
N ILE A 125 -2.99 1.45 8.23
CA ILE A 125 -2.75 1.85 9.60
C ILE A 125 -1.75 2.99 9.64
N THR A 126 -2.11 4.04 10.36
CA THR A 126 -1.27 5.22 10.55
C THR A 126 -0.87 5.37 12.00
N LEU A 127 0.31 5.94 12.22
CA LEU A 127 0.83 6.34 13.52
C LEU A 127 1.41 7.73 13.42
N ASN A 128 0.88 8.67 14.22
CA ASN A 128 1.40 10.04 14.32
C ASN A 128 1.56 10.75 12.96
N GLY A 129 0.62 10.54 12.04
CA GLY A 129 0.65 11.17 10.71
C GLY A 129 1.51 10.45 9.66
N GLN A 130 1.96 9.24 9.94
CA GLN A 130 2.69 8.40 9.01
C GLN A 130 1.98 7.06 8.82
N GLU A 131 1.86 6.61 7.59
CA GLU A 131 1.40 5.26 7.28
C GLU A 131 2.49 4.26 7.69
N ILE A 132 2.14 3.33 8.56
CA ILE A 132 3.04 2.27 9.03
C ILE A 132 2.69 0.89 8.48
N GLY A 133 1.63 0.79 7.71
CA GLY A 133 1.25 -0.44 7.03
C GLY A 133 -0.04 -0.28 6.26
N GLY A 134 -0.17 -1.08 5.21
CA GLY A 134 -1.35 -1.12 4.37
C GLY A 134 -1.73 -2.53 3.97
N GLY A 135 -3.01 -2.75 3.81
CA GLY A 135 -3.57 -4.05 3.45
C GLY A 135 -4.92 -3.98 2.77
N SER A 136 -5.38 -5.13 2.33
CA SER A 136 -6.70 -5.25 1.72
C SER A 136 -7.25 -6.68 1.80
N ILE A 137 -8.54 -6.83 1.59
CA ILE A 137 -9.09 -8.09 1.08
C ILE A 137 -8.65 -8.19 -0.37
N ARG A 138 -8.08 -9.33 -0.74
CA ARG A 138 -7.47 -9.53 -2.06
C ARG A 138 -8.51 -9.90 -3.11
N ASN A 139 -8.26 -9.45 -4.34
CA ASN A 139 -9.09 -9.82 -5.48
C ASN A 139 -8.70 -11.24 -5.93
N HIS A 140 -9.24 -12.25 -5.25
CA HIS A 140 -8.94 -13.66 -5.49
C HIS A 140 -9.68 -14.27 -6.67
N GLN A 141 -10.65 -13.55 -7.26
CA GLN A 141 -11.42 -14.00 -8.42
C GLN A 141 -10.71 -13.59 -9.71
N PRO A 142 -10.26 -14.53 -10.58
CA PRO A 142 -9.50 -14.23 -11.78
C PRO A 142 -10.18 -13.24 -12.72
N GLU A 143 -11.50 -13.41 -12.93
CA GLU A 143 -12.24 -12.55 -13.84
C GLU A 143 -12.44 -11.13 -13.28
N ALA A 144 -12.60 -10.99 -11.97
CA ALA A 144 -12.68 -9.68 -11.33
C ALA A 144 -11.32 -8.93 -11.42
N LEU A 145 -10.20 -9.64 -11.20
CA LEU A 145 -8.88 -9.05 -11.38
C LEU A 145 -8.62 -8.67 -12.84
N ARG A 146 -8.98 -9.55 -13.79
CA ARG A 146 -8.90 -9.25 -15.23
C ARG A 146 -9.69 -7.98 -15.57
N GLN A 147 -10.86 -7.81 -14.96
CA GLN A 147 -11.70 -6.63 -15.19
C GLN A 147 -11.06 -5.35 -14.63
N VAL A 148 -10.42 -5.40 -13.46
CA VAL A 148 -9.61 -4.28 -12.94
C VAL A 148 -8.54 -3.89 -13.95
N LEU A 149 -7.75 -4.86 -14.43
CA LEU A 149 -6.67 -4.62 -15.39
C LEU A 149 -7.18 -4.01 -16.71
N ARG A 150 -8.36 -4.46 -17.20
CA ARG A 150 -9.00 -3.85 -18.38
C ARG A 150 -9.44 -2.40 -18.14
N ILE A 151 -9.94 -2.08 -16.94
CA ILE A 151 -10.36 -0.70 -16.60
C ILE A 151 -9.17 0.24 -16.61
N ILE A 152 -8.02 -0.19 -16.12
CA ILE A 152 -6.78 0.62 -16.11
C ILE A 152 -6.04 0.61 -17.45
N GLY A 153 -6.61 0.01 -18.50
CA GLY A 153 -6.15 0.16 -19.88
C GLY A 153 -5.37 -1.00 -20.46
N HIS A 154 -5.17 -2.12 -19.73
CA HIS A 154 -4.53 -3.30 -20.32
C HIS A 154 -5.49 -4.01 -21.28
N ASN A 155 -4.99 -4.43 -22.45
CA ASN A 155 -5.68 -5.34 -23.34
C ASN A 155 -5.50 -6.80 -22.91
N ASP A 156 -6.31 -7.72 -23.44
CA ASP A 156 -6.27 -9.12 -23.01
C ASP A 156 -4.95 -9.83 -23.36
N GLU A 157 -4.25 -9.42 -24.39
CA GLU A 157 -2.94 -9.96 -24.78
C GLU A 157 -1.89 -9.62 -23.72
N ASN A 158 -1.76 -8.34 -23.36
CA ASN A 158 -0.86 -7.90 -22.31
C ASN A 158 -1.22 -8.50 -20.95
N ILE A 159 -2.51 -8.61 -20.62
CA ILE A 159 -2.96 -9.27 -19.37
C ILE A 159 -2.50 -10.72 -19.33
N ASN A 160 -2.61 -11.46 -20.43
CA ASN A 160 -2.20 -12.86 -20.47
C ASN A 160 -0.67 -13.01 -20.44
N GLU A 161 0.08 -12.11 -21.07
CA GLU A 161 1.54 -12.10 -21.05
C GLU A 161 2.07 -11.76 -19.64
N ASP A 162 1.63 -10.65 -19.06
CA ASP A 162 2.19 -10.12 -17.81
C ASP A 162 1.61 -10.82 -16.56
N PHE A 163 0.29 -11.10 -16.55
CA PHE A 163 -0.45 -11.58 -15.38
C PHE A 163 -1.04 -12.99 -15.55
N GLY A 164 -0.87 -13.62 -16.72
CA GLY A 164 -1.49 -14.92 -17.01
C GLY A 164 -1.09 -16.02 -16.04
N HIS A 165 0.15 -16.02 -15.54
CA HIS A 165 0.62 -16.98 -14.55
C HIS A 165 -0.14 -16.85 -13.21
N MET A 166 -0.36 -15.61 -12.75
CA MET A 166 -1.10 -15.32 -11.52
C MET A 166 -2.59 -15.64 -11.67
N LEU A 167 -3.21 -15.24 -12.79
CA LEU A 167 -4.62 -15.54 -13.06
C LEU A 167 -4.90 -17.04 -13.09
N ARG A 168 -3.98 -17.85 -13.66
CA ARG A 168 -4.08 -19.32 -13.61
C ARG A 168 -3.95 -19.85 -12.20
N ALA A 169 -3.04 -19.32 -11.40
CA ALA A 169 -2.90 -19.71 -10.00
C ALA A 169 -4.18 -19.40 -9.20
N LEU A 170 -4.75 -18.22 -9.37
CA LEU A 170 -6.02 -17.85 -8.75
C LEU A 170 -7.17 -18.79 -9.18
N ALA A 171 -7.24 -19.16 -10.46
CA ALA A 171 -8.25 -20.06 -11.00
C ALA A 171 -8.15 -21.51 -10.45
N SER A 172 -7.02 -21.89 -9.87
CA SER A 172 -6.81 -23.23 -9.30
C SER A 172 -7.49 -23.46 -7.94
N GLY A 173 -8.31 -22.53 -7.47
CA GLY A 173 -9.10 -22.66 -6.24
C GLY A 173 -8.55 -21.82 -5.09
N THR A 174 -8.07 -20.63 -5.37
CA THR A 174 -7.63 -19.67 -4.33
C THR A 174 -8.79 -19.28 -3.41
N PRO A 175 -8.66 -19.48 -2.09
CA PRO A 175 -9.70 -19.07 -1.15
C PRO A 175 -9.82 -17.55 -1.06
N PRO A 176 -10.95 -17.01 -0.59
CA PRO A 176 -11.00 -15.63 -0.14
C PRO A 176 -9.91 -15.37 0.91
N HIS A 177 -9.14 -14.32 0.75
CA HIS A 177 -8.02 -14.01 1.66
C HIS A 177 -7.78 -12.52 1.74
N GLY A 178 -7.05 -12.12 2.74
CA GLY A 178 -6.61 -10.76 2.93
C GLY A 178 -5.34 -10.71 3.75
N GLY A 179 -4.70 -9.56 3.79
CA GLY A 179 -3.45 -9.40 4.51
C GLY A 179 -3.06 -7.95 4.69
N ILE A 180 -2.00 -7.76 5.45
CA ILE A 180 -1.39 -6.46 5.67
C ILE A 180 0.12 -6.60 5.63
N ALA A 181 0.82 -5.56 5.17
CA ALA A 181 2.26 -5.43 5.26
C ALA A 181 2.60 -4.23 6.16
N LEU A 182 3.38 -4.47 7.19
CA LEU A 182 3.87 -3.42 8.09
C LEU A 182 5.24 -2.93 7.63
N GLY A 183 5.39 -1.61 7.55
CA GLY A 183 6.67 -0.95 7.28
C GLY A 183 7.54 -0.94 8.53
N PHE A 184 8.36 -1.98 8.73
CA PHE A 184 9.17 -2.16 9.94
C PHE A 184 10.06 -0.95 10.25
N ASP A 185 10.81 -0.47 9.27
CA ASP A 185 11.71 0.67 9.48
C ASP A 185 10.95 1.95 9.85
N ARG A 186 9.79 2.18 9.23
CA ARG A 186 8.95 3.34 9.55
C ARG A 186 8.33 3.26 10.93
N LEU A 187 7.88 2.07 11.34
CA LEU A 187 7.39 1.82 12.69
C LEU A 187 8.51 2.06 13.73
N LEU A 188 9.70 1.51 13.49
CA LEU A 188 10.86 1.69 14.37
C LEU A 188 11.26 3.16 14.48
N MET A 189 11.33 3.88 13.34
CA MET A 189 11.61 5.32 13.31
C MET A 189 10.68 6.12 14.24
N LEU A 190 9.36 5.81 14.21
CA LEU A 190 8.38 6.52 15.04
C LEU A 190 8.45 6.11 16.51
N LEU A 191 8.76 4.86 16.81
CA LEU A 191 8.92 4.38 18.19
C LEU A 191 10.19 4.95 18.84
N GLU A 192 11.26 5.14 18.08
CA GLU A 192 12.52 5.73 18.55
C GLU A 192 12.51 7.28 18.50
N ASN A 193 11.44 7.90 17.97
CA ASN A 193 11.35 9.36 17.73
C ASN A 193 12.44 9.90 16.78
N GLU A 194 12.88 9.08 15.84
CA GLU A 194 13.87 9.49 14.86
C GLU A 194 13.25 10.40 13.78
N PRO A 195 13.97 11.43 13.31
CA PRO A 195 13.42 12.41 12.37
C PRO A 195 13.22 11.86 10.96
N ASN A 196 13.91 10.80 10.60
CA ASN A 196 13.77 10.16 9.29
C ASN A 196 14.22 8.69 9.32
N ILE A 197 13.75 7.94 8.33
CA ILE A 197 13.96 6.49 8.23
C ILE A 197 15.43 6.08 8.08
N ARG A 198 16.33 6.99 7.65
CA ARG A 198 17.77 6.68 7.50
C ARG A 198 18.47 6.46 8.82
N GLU A 199 17.92 6.99 9.92
CA GLU A 199 18.47 6.81 11.26
C GLU A 199 18.31 5.39 11.80
N VAL A 200 17.35 4.63 11.24
CA VAL A 200 17.06 3.25 11.66
C VAL A 200 17.50 2.20 10.63
N ILE A 201 18.06 2.61 9.51
CA ILE A 201 18.56 1.70 8.45
C ILE A 201 20.10 1.71 8.51
N ALA A 202 20.70 0.51 8.67
CA ALA A 202 22.15 0.37 8.82
C ALA A 202 22.96 0.88 7.61
N PHE A 203 22.42 0.73 6.38
CA PHE A 203 23.08 1.17 5.15
C PHE A 203 22.08 1.96 4.28
N PRO A 204 21.70 3.18 4.70
CA PRO A 204 20.66 3.93 4.02
C PRO A 204 21.14 4.48 2.68
N LYS A 205 20.23 4.55 1.71
CA LYS A 205 20.47 5.28 0.46
C LYS A 205 20.12 6.75 0.61
N THR A 206 20.74 7.59 -0.23
CA THR A 206 20.35 9.01 -0.35
C THR A 206 18.95 9.14 -0.94
N GLY A 207 18.36 10.35 -0.88
CA GLY A 207 17.08 10.64 -1.54
C GLY A 207 17.08 10.43 -3.06
N GLU A 208 18.28 10.45 -3.68
CA GLU A 208 18.49 10.15 -5.09
C GLU A 208 18.73 8.64 -5.36
N GLY A 209 18.59 7.78 -4.36
CA GLY A 209 18.81 6.34 -4.48
C GLY A 209 20.28 5.92 -4.55
N LYS A 210 21.22 6.79 -4.18
CA LYS A 210 22.65 6.48 -4.18
C LYS A 210 23.05 5.76 -2.89
N ASP A 211 23.79 4.68 -3.02
CA ASP A 211 24.48 4.00 -1.95
C ASP A 211 25.88 4.64 -1.75
N LEU A 212 26.07 5.35 -0.65
CA LEU A 212 27.31 6.06 -0.39
C LEU A 212 28.46 5.12 -0.02
N MET A 213 28.16 3.99 0.59
CA MET A 213 29.15 3.00 1.00
C MET A 213 29.70 2.24 -0.22
N MET A 214 28.82 1.73 -1.06
CA MET A 214 29.17 0.97 -2.27
C MET A 214 29.44 1.86 -3.47
N LYS A 215 29.22 3.18 -3.36
CA LYS A 215 29.32 4.16 -4.45
C LYS A 215 28.46 3.77 -5.69
N SER A 216 27.28 3.22 -5.43
CA SER A 216 26.31 2.79 -6.45
C SER A 216 25.22 3.87 -6.63
N PRO A 217 24.66 4.04 -7.86
CA PRO A 217 25.02 3.36 -9.10
C PRO A 217 26.39 3.82 -9.65
N SER A 218 27.10 2.90 -10.28
CA SER A 218 28.39 3.16 -10.95
C SER A 218 28.29 2.91 -12.47
N ARG A 219 29.24 3.45 -13.21
CA ARG A 219 29.27 3.22 -14.65
C ARG A 219 29.56 1.76 -14.97
N ILE A 220 28.84 1.20 -15.92
CA ILE A 220 29.09 -0.12 -16.47
C ILE A 220 30.32 -0.05 -17.37
N SER A 221 31.23 -1.02 -17.30
CA SER A 221 32.41 -1.07 -18.15
C SER A 221 32.04 -1.46 -19.60
N ASN A 222 32.80 -0.97 -20.57
CA ASN A 222 32.59 -1.35 -21.97
C ASN A 222 32.68 -2.86 -22.18
N LYS A 223 33.57 -3.56 -21.44
CA LYS A 223 33.68 -5.01 -21.50
C LYS A 223 32.34 -5.71 -21.15
N GLN A 224 31.66 -5.26 -20.08
CA GLN A 224 30.37 -5.81 -19.68
C GLN A 224 29.26 -5.51 -20.72
N LEU A 225 29.30 -4.31 -21.30
CA LEU A 225 28.36 -3.95 -22.38
C LEU A 225 28.58 -4.82 -23.61
N ASP A 226 29.83 -5.08 -23.99
CA ASP A 226 30.18 -5.92 -25.15
C ASP A 226 29.78 -7.39 -24.92
N GLU A 227 30.02 -7.92 -23.71
CA GLU A 227 29.60 -9.28 -23.31
C GLU A 227 28.08 -9.45 -23.41
N LEU A 228 27.31 -8.45 -23.02
CA LEU A 228 25.84 -8.44 -23.07
C LEU A 228 25.27 -8.02 -24.44
N LYS A 229 26.14 -7.61 -25.39
CA LYS A 229 25.76 -7.07 -26.71
C LYS A 229 24.81 -5.87 -26.62
N ILE A 230 24.99 -5.02 -25.59
CA ILE A 230 24.20 -3.80 -25.33
C ILE A 230 25.02 -2.59 -25.78
N LYS A 231 24.35 -1.62 -26.42
CA LYS A 231 24.95 -0.31 -26.80
C LYS A 231 24.03 0.81 -26.31
N PHE A 232 24.62 1.87 -25.80
CA PHE A 232 23.86 3.10 -25.57
C PHE A 232 23.38 3.66 -26.92
N LYS A 233 22.11 4.04 -26.99
CA LYS A 233 21.63 4.93 -28.05
C LYS A 233 22.16 6.33 -27.73
N VAL A 234 23.04 6.85 -28.56
CA VAL A 234 23.50 8.24 -28.53
C VAL A 234 22.50 9.11 -29.25
#